data_4d03c7b8ca62f8af56318541a6fd1431
#
_entry.id   4d03c7b8ca62f8af56318541a6fd1431
#
_cell.length_a   1.000
_cell.length_b   1.000
_cell.length_c   1.000
_cell.angle_alpha   90.00
_cell.angle_beta   90.00
_cell.angle_gamma   90.00
#
_symmetry.space_group_name_H-M   'P 1'
#
loop_
_entity.id
_entity.type
_entity.pdbx_description
1 polymer ?
#
loop_
_entity_poly.entity_id
_entity_poly.type
_entity_poly.pdbx_seq_one_letter_code
_entity_poly.pdbx_strand_id
1 'polypeptide(L)'
;MKNYILVTTTNESLDNEIISLRSSGAQLLTIFANDERSVSNNFKIYAIFLMKNGDIVELSFFVNSDQSSYNSISRYFPSANWLEREIFDTFGIKPIDHSDLRPVINFPDWPKDIFLMRKDFVDKKVDRGIAKDFNFIPVKGEGIFQVPVGPIHAGIIEPGHFRFFVFGEDMINLQAQLFFTHRGIEKRLEGLDINDALFHIERLCGVSSVSHGYAFSKAIENIYDLHTSKYSEFSRVIILELERLYNHIGDIGNMCAGVGFHFAVSRGAILKERLQQLNFKYFGHRYLRGIICPGGLNRSMLFDDEMFVKLDAIEHELIELFESIRGYELLLDRFITTGVLPKDVASEMGATGVALRASGINFDTRKDIGYSVYPDLKFNIPYQTEGDVYCRFVQRYEESIESFKIIKQCYENIKKLDNKAFFTDLPEKIKTNTGIGITETPRGTALHWVMLDDFGKIFRIHIRSASHRNWMVLPICIPKNIIPDFPLINKSFELCYSSCDR
;
A
#
# COMPACT_ATOMS: atom_id res chain seq x y z
N MET A 1 -1.35 -17.23 -7.47
CA MET A 1 -1.87 -17.13 -6.09
C MET A 1 -2.17 -18.55 -5.64
N LYS A 2 -1.80 -18.94 -4.42
CA LYS A 2 -2.16 -20.24 -3.85
C LYS A 2 -3.68 -20.30 -3.63
N ASN A 3 -4.19 -21.07 -2.73
CA ASN A 3 -5.64 -21.21 -2.56
C ASN A 3 -6.27 -19.93 -2.01
N TYR A 4 -7.49 -19.62 -2.47
CA TYR A 4 -8.36 -18.59 -1.90
C TYR A 4 -9.55 -19.29 -1.24
N ILE A 5 -9.64 -19.18 0.08
CA ILE A 5 -10.56 -19.94 0.92
C ILE A 5 -11.58 -18.98 1.50
N LEU A 6 -12.86 -19.25 1.26
CA LEU A 6 -13.99 -18.49 1.79
C LEU A 6 -14.52 -19.15 3.06
N VAL A 7 -14.58 -18.39 4.14
CA VAL A 7 -15.13 -18.83 5.43
C VAL A 7 -16.21 -17.84 5.84
N THR A 8 -17.38 -18.35 6.16
CA THR A 8 -18.47 -17.53 6.73
C THR A 8 -18.68 -17.93 8.19
N THR A 9 -18.77 -16.95 9.07
CA THR A 9 -18.98 -17.13 10.50
C THR A 9 -20.14 -16.25 11.01
N THR A 10 -20.46 -16.35 12.29
CA THR A 10 -21.40 -15.43 12.96
C THR A 10 -20.63 -14.51 13.92
N ASN A 11 -21.26 -13.42 14.34
CA ASN A 11 -20.64 -12.51 15.30
C ASN A 11 -20.33 -13.21 16.65
N GLU A 12 -21.17 -14.17 17.05
CA GLU A 12 -20.98 -14.96 18.29
C GLU A 12 -19.76 -15.90 18.20
N SER A 13 -19.48 -16.45 17.01
CA SER A 13 -18.38 -17.38 16.77
C SER A 13 -17.09 -16.67 16.33
N LEU A 14 -17.14 -15.36 16.05
CA LEU A 14 -16.04 -14.59 15.50
C LEU A 14 -14.74 -14.71 16.32
N ASP A 15 -14.85 -14.58 17.64
CA ASP A 15 -13.67 -14.65 18.52
C ASP A 15 -12.93 -15.99 18.40
N ASN A 16 -13.68 -17.11 18.31
CA ASN A 16 -13.08 -18.45 18.18
C ASN A 16 -12.30 -18.58 16.85
N GLU A 17 -12.91 -18.11 15.75
CA GLU A 17 -12.25 -18.11 14.43
C GLU A 17 -11.00 -17.24 14.44
N ILE A 18 -11.06 -16.05 15.01
CA ILE A 18 -9.93 -15.11 15.09
C ILE A 18 -8.79 -15.68 15.96
N ILE A 19 -9.12 -16.33 17.09
CA ILE A 19 -8.12 -17.01 17.94
C ILE A 19 -7.47 -18.16 17.16
N SER A 20 -8.25 -18.96 16.44
CA SER A 20 -7.73 -20.05 15.59
C SER A 20 -6.78 -19.55 14.52
N LEU A 21 -7.17 -18.50 13.78
CA LEU A 21 -6.32 -17.85 12.77
C LEU A 21 -5.02 -17.30 13.40
N ARG A 22 -5.11 -16.60 14.53
CA ARG A 22 -3.94 -16.09 15.25
C ARG A 22 -3.00 -17.21 15.68
N SER A 23 -3.54 -18.29 16.23
CA SER A 23 -2.77 -19.45 16.71
C SER A 23 -2.07 -20.21 15.57
N SER A 24 -2.67 -20.24 14.37
CA SER A 24 -2.05 -20.79 13.16
C SER A 24 -0.95 -19.89 12.59
N GLY A 25 -0.78 -18.69 13.14
CA GLY A 25 0.18 -17.68 12.68
C GLY A 25 -0.24 -16.97 11.40
N ALA A 26 -1.55 -16.85 11.18
CA ALA A 26 -2.10 -16.03 10.10
C ALA A 26 -1.75 -14.54 10.31
N GLN A 27 -1.57 -13.82 9.22
CA GLN A 27 -1.36 -12.37 9.19
C GLN A 27 -2.61 -11.68 8.64
N LEU A 28 -3.17 -10.73 9.37
CA LEU A 28 -4.28 -9.92 8.85
C LEU A 28 -3.79 -9.01 7.72
N LEU A 29 -4.32 -9.19 6.52
CA LEU A 29 -4.08 -8.29 5.39
C LEU A 29 -4.98 -7.07 5.43
N THR A 30 -6.27 -7.23 5.68
CA THR A 30 -7.23 -6.12 5.81
C THR A 30 -8.52 -6.58 6.47
N ILE A 31 -9.32 -5.61 6.98
CA ILE A 31 -10.72 -5.79 7.38
C ILE A 31 -11.52 -4.57 6.88
N PHE A 32 -12.72 -4.77 6.38
CA PHE A 32 -13.58 -3.72 5.85
C PHE A 32 -15.05 -4.14 5.87
N ALA A 33 -15.95 -3.18 5.72
CA ALA A 33 -17.38 -3.42 5.62
C ALA A 33 -17.91 -3.20 4.19
N ASN A 34 -19.02 -3.87 3.91
CA ASN A 34 -19.84 -3.67 2.73
C ASN A 34 -21.31 -3.47 3.14
N ASP A 35 -21.99 -2.55 2.48
CA ASP A 35 -23.41 -2.35 2.66
C ASP A 35 -24.18 -3.27 1.71
N GLU A 36 -24.59 -4.43 2.23
CA GLU A 36 -25.39 -5.43 1.53
C GLU A 36 -26.87 -5.39 1.94
N ARG A 37 -27.34 -4.30 2.56
CA ARG A 37 -28.75 -4.18 3.01
C ARG A 37 -29.77 -4.35 1.89
N SER A 38 -29.42 -3.97 0.66
CA SER A 38 -30.29 -4.18 -0.52
C SER A 38 -30.40 -5.65 -0.92
N VAL A 39 -29.49 -6.52 -0.51
CA VAL A 39 -29.44 -7.94 -0.86
C VAL A 39 -29.82 -8.84 0.31
N SER A 40 -29.32 -8.54 1.51
CA SER A 40 -29.46 -9.42 2.70
C SER A 40 -30.09 -8.73 3.91
N ASN A 41 -30.52 -7.47 3.79
CA ASN A 41 -30.96 -6.59 4.89
C ASN A 41 -29.90 -6.35 5.98
N ASN A 42 -28.63 -6.70 5.74
CA ASN A 42 -27.54 -6.60 6.70
C ASN A 42 -26.34 -5.87 6.09
N PHE A 43 -25.48 -5.38 6.94
CA PHE A 43 -24.10 -5.12 6.58
C PHE A 43 -23.32 -6.43 6.59
N LYS A 44 -22.21 -6.48 5.86
CA LYS A 44 -21.30 -7.61 5.89
C LYS A 44 -19.88 -7.11 6.10
N ILE A 45 -19.15 -7.75 7.01
CA ILE A 45 -17.74 -7.48 7.26
C ILE A 45 -16.91 -8.60 6.65
N TYR A 46 -15.80 -8.21 6.05
CA TYR A 46 -14.82 -9.07 5.41
C TYR A 46 -13.48 -8.84 6.06
N ALA A 47 -12.84 -9.90 6.52
CA ALA A 47 -11.47 -9.89 7.03
C ALA A 47 -10.60 -10.85 6.22
N ILE A 48 -9.50 -10.36 5.64
CA ILE A 48 -8.65 -11.13 4.75
C ILE A 48 -7.34 -11.43 5.45
N PHE A 49 -6.99 -12.71 5.50
CA PHE A 49 -5.79 -13.20 6.16
C PHE A 49 -4.87 -13.92 5.18
N LEU A 50 -3.57 -13.77 5.41
CA LEU A 50 -2.53 -14.56 4.76
C LEU A 50 -2.06 -15.64 5.74
N MET A 51 -2.13 -16.89 5.30
CA MET A 51 -1.65 -18.05 6.04
C MET A 51 -0.14 -18.28 5.80
N LYS A 52 0.54 -18.95 6.72
CA LYS A 52 1.98 -19.28 6.59
C LYS A 52 2.34 -20.06 5.33
N ASN A 53 1.42 -20.88 4.83
CA ASN A 53 1.63 -21.63 3.58
C ASN A 53 1.39 -20.80 2.31
N GLY A 54 1.00 -19.53 2.46
CA GLY A 54 0.69 -18.60 1.37
C GLY A 54 -0.75 -18.66 0.86
N ASP A 55 -1.64 -19.40 1.49
CA ASP A 55 -3.08 -19.37 1.21
C ASP A 55 -3.69 -18.06 1.73
N ILE A 56 -4.73 -17.60 1.05
CA ILE A 56 -5.51 -16.43 1.45
C ILE A 56 -6.85 -16.93 2.00
N VAL A 57 -7.19 -16.51 3.22
CA VAL A 57 -8.49 -16.79 3.85
C VAL A 57 -9.30 -15.51 3.91
N GLU A 58 -10.47 -15.49 3.29
CA GLU A 58 -11.48 -14.46 3.47
C GLU A 58 -12.51 -14.96 4.51
N LEU A 59 -12.45 -14.37 5.69
CA LEU A 59 -13.45 -14.57 6.74
C LEU A 59 -14.52 -13.49 6.60
N SER A 60 -15.80 -13.87 6.53
CA SER A 60 -16.90 -12.92 6.42
C SER A 60 -18.03 -13.22 7.40
N PHE A 61 -18.73 -12.17 7.86
CA PHE A 61 -19.89 -12.30 8.74
C PHE A 61 -20.87 -11.14 8.57
N PHE A 62 -22.14 -11.42 8.82
CA PHE A 62 -23.18 -10.41 8.76
C PHE A 62 -23.26 -9.63 10.08
N VAL A 63 -23.56 -8.34 9.96
CA VAL A 63 -23.86 -7.44 11.07
C VAL A 63 -25.27 -6.90 10.87
N ASN A 64 -26.13 -7.10 11.86
CA ASN A 64 -27.49 -6.62 11.83
C ASN A 64 -27.53 -5.09 11.69
N SER A 65 -28.36 -4.59 10.77
CA SER A 65 -28.49 -3.17 10.49
C SER A 65 -28.97 -2.34 11.68
N ASP A 66 -29.80 -2.95 12.57
CA ASP A 66 -30.40 -2.25 13.72
C ASP A 66 -29.42 -2.14 14.90
N GLN A 67 -28.60 -3.19 15.13
CA GLN A 67 -27.59 -3.20 16.21
C GLN A 67 -26.27 -2.56 15.77
N SER A 68 -25.92 -2.65 14.50
CA SER A 68 -24.72 -2.06 13.87
C SER A 68 -23.45 -2.18 14.73
N SER A 69 -23.15 -3.39 15.25
CA SER A 69 -21.96 -3.64 16.07
C SER A 69 -21.41 -5.05 15.93
N TYR A 70 -20.13 -5.24 16.21
CA TYR A 70 -19.44 -6.53 16.21
C TYR A 70 -18.27 -6.53 17.21
N ASN A 71 -17.77 -7.71 17.59
CA ASN A 71 -16.62 -7.82 18.49
C ASN A 71 -15.34 -7.39 17.77
N SER A 72 -14.60 -6.43 18.34
CA SER A 72 -13.32 -5.95 17.76
C SER A 72 -12.29 -7.07 17.68
N ILE A 73 -11.61 -7.16 16.54
CA ILE A 73 -10.49 -8.09 16.33
C ILE A 73 -9.14 -7.46 16.64
N SER A 74 -9.09 -6.14 16.92
CA SER A 74 -7.83 -5.40 17.16
C SER A 74 -7.07 -5.87 18.40
N ARG A 75 -7.74 -6.49 19.37
CA ARG A 75 -7.09 -7.12 20.53
C ARG A 75 -6.23 -8.33 20.17
N TYR A 76 -6.55 -9.02 19.08
CA TYR A 76 -5.80 -10.15 18.54
C TYR A 76 -4.85 -9.76 17.43
N PHE A 77 -5.24 -8.78 16.62
CA PHE A 77 -4.50 -8.24 15.49
C PHE A 77 -4.41 -6.71 15.59
N PRO A 78 -3.40 -6.15 16.28
CA PRO A 78 -3.24 -4.70 16.44
C PRO A 78 -3.28 -3.95 15.11
N SER A 79 -2.87 -4.60 14.05
CA SER A 79 -2.95 -4.11 12.67
C SER A 79 -4.37 -3.83 12.17
N ALA A 80 -5.43 -4.25 12.86
CA ALA A 80 -6.82 -3.93 12.54
C ALA A 80 -7.25 -2.53 13.05
N ASN A 81 -6.50 -1.92 13.97
CA ASN A 81 -6.93 -0.73 14.70
C ASN A 81 -7.50 0.37 13.79
N TRP A 82 -6.75 0.86 12.81
CA TRP A 82 -7.23 1.93 11.93
C TRP A 82 -8.37 1.45 11.02
N LEU A 83 -8.32 0.22 10.56
CA LEU A 83 -9.32 -0.33 9.65
C LEU A 83 -10.70 -0.47 10.32
N GLU A 84 -10.74 -0.89 11.59
CA GLU A 84 -11.99 -0.95 12.37
C GLU A 84 -12.55 0.44 12.67
N ARG A 85 -11.68 1.41 12.91
CA ARG A 85 -12.07 2.82 13.06
C ARG A 85 -12.62 3.38 11.74
N GLU A 86 -12.05 3.02 10.59
CA GLU A 86 -12.60 3.38 9.28
C GLU A 86 -13.99 2.78 9.05
N ILE A 87 -14.21 1.52 9.44
CA ILE A 87 -15.54 0.89 9.41
C ILE A 87 -16.52 1.70 10.24
N PHE A 88 -16.14 2.10 11.45
CA PHE A 88 -16.98 2.91 12.31
C PHE A 88 -17.26 4.30 11.72
N ASP A 89 -16.24 4.98 11.21
CA ASP A 89 -16.38 6.30 10.59
C ASP A 89 -17.29 6.31 9.37
N THR A 90 -17.16 5.28 8.51
CA THR A 90 -17.74 5.31 7.16
C THR A 90 -19.05 4.54 7.04
N PHE A 91 -19.33 3.58 7.94
CA PHE A 91 -20.56 2.78 7.96
C PHE A 91 -21.37 2.94 9.25
N GLY A 92 -20.78 3.48 10.34
CA GLY A 92 -21.41 3.55 11.65
C GLY A 92 -21.51 2.20 12.35
N ILE A 93 -20.73 1.21 11.94
CA ILE A 93 -20.70 -0.12 12.55
C ILE A 93 -19.64 -0.11 13.66
N LYS A 94 -20.08 -0.24 14.92
CA LYS A 94 -19.22 -0.08 16.08
C LYS A 94 -18.47 -1.37 16.43
N PRO A 95 -17.11 -1.35 16.44
CA PRO A 95 -16.34 -2.45 17.01
C PRO A 95 -16.38 -2.39 18.54
N ILE A 96 -17.00 -3.41 19.17
CA ILE A 96 -17.12 -3.51 20.63
C ILE A 96 -15.75 -3.82 21.22
N ASP A 97 -15.43 -3.25 22.38
CA ASP A 97 -14.15 -3.39 23.10
C ASP A 97 -12.91 -2.89 22.30
N HIS A 98 -13.11 -2.06 21.29
CA HIS A 98 -12.01 -1.39 20.62
C HIS A 98 -11.39 -0.31 21.52
N SER A 99 -10.06 -0.30 21.63
CA SER A 99 -9.33 0.58 22.57
C SER A 99 -9.37 2.07 22.22
N ASP A 100 -9.61 2.41 20.94
CA ASP A 100 -9.62 3.79 20.44
C ASP A 100 -10.67 3.96 19.33
N LEU A 101 -11.73 4.69 19.61
CA LEU A 101 -12.81 4.98 18.64
C LEU A 101 -12.76 6.44 18.12
N ARG A 102 -11.62 7.13 18.27
CA ARG A 102 -11.47 8.45 17.64
C ARG A 102 -11.53 8.31 16.12
N PRO A 103 -12.18 9.23 15.42
CA PRO A 103 -12.24 9.22 13.96
C PRO A 103 -10.85 9.12 13.31
N VAL A 104 -10.78 8.47 12.17
CA VAL A 104 -9.57 8.37 11.33
C VAL A 104 -9.77 9.19 10.06
N ILE A 105 -10.89 8.98 9.36
CA ILE A 105 -11.23 9.64 8.10
C ILE A 105 -11.98 10.93 8.37
N ASN A 106 -12.98 10.89 9.26
CA ASN A 106 -13.84 12.02 9.54
C ASN A 106 -13.13 13.06 10.41
N PHE A 107 -13.22 14.33 10.00
CA PHE A 107 -12.73 15.44 10.77
C PHE A 107 -13.70 15.79 11.92
N PRO A 108 -13.25 16.49 12.98
CA PRO A 108 -14.07 16.76 14.16
C PRO A 108 -15.35 17.57 13.92
N ASP A 109 -15.46 18.24 12.78
CA ASP A 109 -16.62 19.00 12.33
C ASP A 109 -17.60 18.15 11.47
N TRP A 110 -17.29 16.86 11.20
CA TRP A 110 -18.17 15.98 10.43
C TRP A 110 -19.40 15.54 11.25
N PRO A 111 -20.61 15.56 10.67
CA PRO A 111 -21.82 15.08 11.34
C PRO A 111 -21.72 13.60 11.72
N LYS A 112 -22.15 13.27 12.94
CA LYS A 112 -21.98 11.91 13.51
C LYS A 112 -22.93 10.87 12.93
N ASP A 113 -23.97 11.29 12.24
CA ASP A 113 -25.06 10.50 11.66
C ASP A 113 -24.93 10.33 10.14
N ILE A 114 -23.88 10.86 9.54
CA ILE A 114 -23.62 10.75 8.09
C ILE A 114 -22.48 9.79 7.83
N PHE A 115 -22.80 8.67 7.17
CA PHE A 115 -21.86 7.57 6.87
C PHE A 115 -21.63 7.45 5.37
N LEU A 116 -20.45 7.87 4.93
CA LEU A 116 -20.10 8.07 3.52
C LEU A 116 -20.17 6.82 2.64
N MET A 117 -19.93 5.63 3.21
CA MET A 117 -19.87 4.38 2.45
C MET A 117 -21.18 3.61 2.41
N ARG A 118 -22.22 4.06 3.12
CA ARG A 118 -23.54 3.46 3.02
C ARG A 118 -24.17 3.70 1.65
N LYS A 119 -24.97 2.76 1.15
CA LYS A 119 -25.64 2.87 -0.16
C LYS A 119 -26.72 3.94 -0.21
N ASP A 120 -27.29 4.29 0.93
CA ASP A 120 -28.27 5.36 1.10
C ASP A 120 -27.64 6.77 1.23
N PHE A 121 -26.29 6.87 1.29
CA PHE A 121 -25.63 8.16 1.24
C PHE A 121 -25.78 8.78 -0.16
N VAL A 122 -26.38 9.98 -0.19
CA VAL A 122 -26.51 10.78 -1.39
C VAL A 122 -25.44 11.87 -1.37
N ASP A 123 -24.66 11.99 -2.45
CA ASP A 123 -23.66 13.06 -2.62
C ASP A 123 -24.35 14.42 -2.72
N LYS A 124 -24.52 15.05 -1.57
CA LYS A 124 -25.05 16.41 -1.41
C LYS A 124 -24.13 17.20 -0.50
N LYS A 125 -24.24 18.54 -0.58
CA LYS A 125 -23.52 19.41 0.33
C LYS A 125 -23.88 19.04 1.79
N VAL A 126 -22.92 18.53 2.51
CA VAL A 126 -23.05 18.22 3.94
C VAL A 126 -22.81 19.50 4.73
N ASP A 127 -23.74 19.82 5.61
CA ASP A 127 -23.56 20.92 6.55
C ASP A 127 -22.61 20.46 7.65
N ARG A 128 -21.38 20.97 7.59
CA ARG A 128 -20.33 20.66 8.55
C ARG A 128 -20.45 21.62 9.73
N GLY A 129 -20.23 21.12 10.93
CA GLY A 129 -20.24 21.92 12.14
C GLY A 129 -19.05 22.90 12.21
N ILE A 130 -18.90 23.53 13.37
CA ILE A 130 -17.75 24.40 13.65
C ILE A 130 -16.48 23.53 13.73
N ALA A 131 -15.43 23.94 13.01
CA ALA A 131 -14.14 23.28 13.07
C ALA A 131 -13.60 23.25 14.51
N LYS A 132 -13.18 22.08 14.95
CA LYS A 132 -12.60 21.83 16.27
C LYS A 132 -11.20 21.27 16.11
N ASP A 133 -10.38 21.43 17.15
CA ASP A 133 -9.08 20.77 17.20
C ASP A 133 -9.22 19.24 17.18
N PHE A 134 -8.21 18.56 16.63
CA PHE A 134 -8.14 17.11 16.64
C PHE A 134 -8.02 16.58 18.07
N ASN A 135 -8.69 15.46 18.34
CA ASN A 135 -8.64 14.78 19.62
C ASN A 135 -7.34 13.96 19.76
N PHE A 136 -6.23 14.64 20.04
CA PHE A 136 -4.99 13.95 20.39
C PHE A 136 -5.03 13.46 21.84
N ILE A 137 -4.44 12.28 22.08
CA ILE A 137 -4.30 11.73 23.44
C ILE A 137 -3.24 12.57 24.16
N PRO A 138 -3.57 13.24 25.28
CA PRO A 138 -2.59 14.03 26.00
C PRO A 138 -1.52 13.12 26.63
N VAL A 139 -0.26 13.42 26.37
CA VAL A 139 0.87 12.83 27.09
C VAL A 139 1.17 13.75 28.25
N LYS A 140 1.08 13.20 29.50
CA LYS A 140 1.23 13.96 30.73
C LYS A 140 2.62 13.73 31.34
N GLY A 141 3.23 14.76 31.88
CA GLY A 141 4.52 14.74 32.59
C GLY A 141 5.04 16.17 32.77
N GLU A 142 5.81 16.40 33.82
CA GLU A 142 6.48 17.70 34.02
C GLU A 142 7.58 17.87 32.96
N GLY A 143 7.66 19.06 32.35
CA GLY A 143 8.62 19.36 31.29
C GLY A 143 8.25 18.83 29.90
N ILE A 144 7.09 18.16 29.75
CA ILE A 144 6.61 17.74 28.42
C ILE A 144 5.90 18.90 27.73
N PHE A 145 6.28 19.18 26.50
CA PHE A 145 5.60 20.15 25.66
C PHE A 145 5.23 19.57 24.29
N GLN A 146 4.30 20.24 23.60
CA GLN A 146 3.77 19.81 22.32
C GLN A 146 4.30 20.70 21.20
N VAL A 147 4.74 20.09 20.08
CA VAL A 147 5.13 20.79 18.88
C VAL A 147 4.20 20.37 17.73
N PRO A 148 3.27 21.23 17.30
CA PRO A 148 2.43 20.98 16.14
C PRO A 148 3.18 21.28 14.84
N VAL A 149 3.10 20.38 13.85
CA VAL A 149 3.69 20.55 12.52
C VAL A 149 2.67 20.18 11.45
N GLY A 150 2.49 21.03 10.46
CA GLY A 150 1.48 20.85 9.43
C GLY A 150 0.07 21.34 9.82
N PRO A 151 -0.98 21.08 9.01
CA PRO A 151 -1.00 20.10 7.91
C PRO A 151 -0.27 20.54 6.63
N ILE A 152 0.02 21.82 6.45
CA ILE A 152 0.70 22.34 5.26
C ILE A 152 2.21 22.32 5.50
N HIS A 153 2.94 21.75 4.56
CA HIS A 153 4.39 21.63 4.57
C HIS A 153 5.01 22.35 3.37
N ALA A 154 6.31 22.60 3.43
CA ALA A 154 7.06 23.17 2.30
C ALA A 154 7.26 22.14 1.19
N GLY A 155 7.45 22.62 -0.04
CA GLY A 155 7.70 21.79 -1.21
C GLY A 155 6.49 21.04 -1.72
N ILE A 156 6.70 19.78 -2.13
CA ILE A 156 5.69 18.91 -2.75
C ILE A 156 5.05 17.93 -1.78
N ILE A 157 5.28 18.07 -0.47
CA ILE A 157 4.74 17.15 0.54
C ILE A 157 3.24 17.39 0.68
N GLU A 158 2.45 16.31 0.53
CA GLU A 158 1.00 16.34 0.72
C GLU A 158 0.64 16.61 2.19
N PRO A 159 -0.56 17.15 2.48
CA PRO A 159 -0.92 17.59 3.82
C PRO A 159 -1.07 16.44 4.81
N GLY A 160 -0.49 16.61 5.98
CA GLY A 160 -0.62 15.75 7.16
C GLY A 160 -0.23 16.54 8.41
N HIS A 161 -0.97 16.39 9.49
CA HIS A 161 -0.66 17.07 10.74
C HIS A 161 0.05 16.12 11.71
N PHE A 162 1.17 16.57 12.26
CA PHE A 162 1.98 15.84 13.21
C PHE A 162 2.02 16.57 14.54
N ARG A 163 1.65 15.90 15.62
CA ARG A 163 1.73 16.39 16.97
C ARG A 163 2.83 15.65 17.71
N PHE A 164 4.00 16.31 17.84
CA PHE A 164 5.11 15.78 18.62
C PHE A 164 4.92 16.12 20.10
N PHE A 165 5.23 15.15 20.95
CA PHE A 165 5.39 15.35 22.39
C PHE A 165 6.86 15.17 22.70
N VAL A 166 7.47 16.20 23.30
CA VAL A 166 8.92 16.26 23.52
C VAL A 166 9.24 16.55 24.98
N PHE A 167 10.35 15.99 25.44
CA PHE A 167 10.95 16.26 26.72
C PHE A 167 12.41 16.64 26.51
N GLY A 168 12.79 17.88 26.81
CA GLY A 168 14.07 18.40 26.36
C GLY A 168 14.15 18.40 24.82
N GLU A 169 15.14 17.72 24.28
CA GLU A 169 15.32 17.54 22.82
C GLU A 169 14.67 16.25 22.30
N ASP A 170 14.40 15.29 23.19
CA ASP A 170 13.92 13.95 22.82
C ASP A 170 12.44 13.93 22.48
N MET A 171 12.11 13.37 21.32
CA MET A 171 10.72 13.01 20.99
C MET A 171 10.32 11.76 21.79
N ILE A 172 9.25 11.87 22.57
CA ILE A 172 8.72 10.77 23.38
C ILE A 172 7.47 10.13 22.76
N ASN A 173 6.73 10.88 21.95
CA ASN A 173 5.54 10.38 21.24
C ASN A 173 5.26 11.22 20.00
N LEU A 174 4.68 10.60 18.99
CA LEU A 174 4.13 11.23 17.80
C LEU A 174 2.71 10.74 17.58
N GLN A 175 1.79 11.68 17.37
CA GLN A 175 0.45 11.40 16.86
C GLN A 175 0.27 12.10 15.53
N ALA A 176 -0.18 11.35 14.51
CA ALA A 176 -0.42 11.87 13.18
C ALA A 176 -1.93 11.94 12.89
N GLN A 177 -2.36 13.04 12.29
CA GLN A 177 -3.66 13.15 11.64
C GLN A 177 -3.44 13.23 10.14
N LEU A 178 -3.97 12.25 9.43
CA LEU A 178 -3.94 12.14 7.96
C LEU A 178 -5.34 12.40 7.38
N PHE A 179 -5.61 11.93 6.20
CA PHE A 179 -6.88 12.02 5.47
C PHE A 179 -7.29 13.43 5.03
N PHE A 180 -6.34 14.36 4.97
CA PHE A 180 -6.58 15.69 4.39
C PHE A 180 -6.80 15.64 2.86
N THR A 181 -6.27 14.62 2.20
CA THR A 181 -6.43 14.39 0.76
C THR A 181 -7.45 13.29 0.44
N HIS A 182 -8.35 12.98 1.40
CA HIS A 182 -9.42 11.99 1.18
C HIS A 182 -10.36 12.46 0.07
N ARG A 183 -10.46 11.63 -0.98
CA ARG A 183 -11.23 11.91 -2.20
C ARG A 183 -12.46 11.03 -2.34
N GLY A 184 -12.65 10.09 -1.41
CA GLY A 184 -13.74 9.11 -1.44
C GLY A 184 -13.66 8.17 -2.66
N ILE A 185 -12.45 7.77 -3.07
CA ILE A 185 -12.25 6.97 -4.29
C ILE A 185 -13.09 5.70 -4.27
N GLU A 186 -13.10 4.94 -3.17
CA GLU A 186 -13.88 3.71 -3.07
C GLU A 186 -15.38 3.94 -3.33
N LYS A 187 -15.94 5.03 -2.79
CA LYS A 187 -17.35 5.40 -3.02
C LYS A 187 -17.62 5.87 -4.44
N ARG A 188 -16.72 6.67 -5.02
CA ARG A 188 -16.85 7.20 -6.38
C ARG A 188 -16.78 6.13 -7.47
N LEU A 189 -16.16 5.01 -7.17
CA LEU A 189 -16.07 3.89 -8.11
C LEU A 189 -17.35 3.04 -8.16
N GLU A 190 -18.23 3.13 -7.17
CA GLU A 190 -19.51 2.42 -7.18
C GLU A 190 -20.38 2.83 -8.37
N GLY A 191 -20.87 1.85 -9.11
CA GLY A 191 -21.69 2.03 -10.32
C GLY A 191 -20.91 2.30 -11.62
N LEU A 192 -19.58 2.45 -11.56
CA LEU A 192 -18.76 2.65 -12.74
C LEU A 192 -18.51 1.33 -13.48
N ASP A 193 -18.24 1.45 -14.78
CA ASP A 193 -17.72 0.36 -15.58
C ASP A 193 -16.25 0.08 -15.23
N ILE A 194 -15.78 -1.14 -15.52
CA ILE A 194 -14.43 -1.61 -15.16
C ILE A 194 -13.35 -0.68 -15.72
N ASN A 195 -13.47 -0.20 -16.96
CA ASN A 195 -12.46 0.65 -17.59
C ASN A 195 -12.39 2.04 -16.95
N ASP A 196 -13.55 2.62 -16.63
CA ASP A 196 -13.62 3.91 -15.94
C ASP A 196 -13.07 3.79 -14.52
N ALA A 197 -13.38 2.69 -13.83
CA ALA A 197 -12.81 2.39 -12.53
C ALA A 197 -11.28 2.29 -12.59
N LEU A 198 -10.71 1.59 -13.57
CA LEU A 198 -9.26 1.45 -13.75
C LEU A 198 -8.58 2.81 -13.92
N PHE A 199 -9.18 3.71 -14.69
CA PHE A 199 -8.67 5.07 -14.89
C PHE A 199 -8.51 5.82 -13.55
N HIS A 200 -9.47 5.70 -12.65
CA HIS A 200 -9.39 6.29 -11.30
C HIS A 200 -8.37 5.58 -10.41
N ILE A 201 -8.30 4.25 -10.47
CA ILE A 201 -7.38 3.42 -9.69
C ILE A 201 -5.92 3.77 -9.97
N GLU A 202 -5.52 3.97 -11.21
CA GLU A 202 -4.16 4.38 -11.56
C GLU A 202 -3.79 5.78 -11.04
N ARG A 203 -4.78 6.57 -10.58
CA ARG A 203 -4.60 7.92 -10.02
C ARG A 203 -4.77 7.96 -8.50
N LEU A 204 -4.92 6.79 -7.89
CA LEU A 204 -4.97 6.64 -6.44
C LEU A 204 -3.63 7.08 -5.81
N CYS A 205 -2.52 6.69 -6.42
CA CYS A 205 -1.18 6.91 -5.94
C CYS A 205 -0.24 7.33 -7.05
N GLY A 206 0.53 8.39 -6.85
CA GLY A 206 1.57 8.81 -7.81
C GLY A 206 2.77 7.88 -7.87
N VAL A 207 3.01 7.12 -6.80
CA VAL A 207 4.17 6.23 -6.61
C VAL A 207 3.90 4.81 -7.11
N SER A 208 2.65 4.34 -7.02
CA SER A 208 2.27 2.95 -7.28
C SER A 208 1.09 2.85 -8.25
N SER A 209 1.07 3.70 -9.29
CA SER A 209 -0.02 3.76 -10.28
C SER A 209 -0.23 2.42 -10.98
N VAL A 210 0.86 1.83 -11.48
CA VAL A 210 0.85 0.55 -12.20
C VAL A 210 0.48 -0.60 -11.27
N SER A 211 1.08 -0.63 -10.09
CA SER A 211 0.82 -1.68 -9.11
C SER A 211 -0.65 -1.72 -8.70
N HIS A 212 -1.28 -0.57 -8.44
CA HIS A 212 -2.72 -0.50 -8.16
C HIS A 212 -3.56 -0.92 -9.36
N GLY A 213 -3.21 -0.47 -10.58
CA GLY A 213 -3.86 -0.90 -11.82
C GLY A 213 -3.76 -2.41 -12.04
N TYR A 214 -2.59 -3.02 -11.77
CA TYR A 214 -2.39 -4.46 -11.82
C TYR A 214 -3.25 -5.21 -10.79
N ALA A 215 -3.24 -4.77 -9.52
CA ALA A 215 -4.03 -5.43 -8.48
C ALA A 215 -5.53 -5.38 -8.80
N PHE A 216 -6.03 -4.24 -9.28
CA PHE A 216 -7.41 -4.12 -9.73
C PHE A 216 -7.70 -5.04 -10.92
N SER A 217 -6.86 -5.02 -11.96
CA SER A 217 -7.02 -5.89 -13.13
C SER A 217 -7.04 -7.35 -12.75
N LYS A 218 -6.17 -7.76 -11.81
CA LYS A 218 -6.13 -9.14 -11.32
C LYS A 218 -7.37 -9.53 -10.53
N ALA A 219 -7.94 -8.61 -9.73
CA ALA A 219 -9.21 -8.83 -9.06
C ALA A 219 -10.35 -9.08 -10.06
N ILE A 220 -10.43 -8.28 -11.13
CA ILE A 220 -11.42 -8.47 -12.20
C ILE A 220 -11.19 -9.79 -12.95
N GLU A 221 -9.94 -10.11 -13.32
CA GLU A 221 -9.61 -11.38 -13.98
C GLU A 221 -10.03 -12.59 -13.14
N ASN A 222 -9.86 -12.52 -11.82
CA ASN A 222 -10.30 -13.58 -10.91
C ASN A 222 -11.83 -13.71 -10.85
N ILE A 223 -12.59 -12.60 -10.96
CA ILE A 223 -14.06 -12.62 -11.05
C ILE A 223 -14.52 -13.41 -12.30
N TYR A 224 -13.83 -13.23 -13.42
CA TYR A 224 -14.15 -13.87 -14.69
C TYR A 224 -13.46 -15.23 -14.90
N ASP A 225 -12.58 -15.66 -13.98
CA ASP A 225 -11.68 -16.83 -14.14
C ASP A 225 -10.84 -16.73 -15.42
N LEU A 226 -10.37 -15.53 -15.73
CA LEU A 226 -9.63 -15.23 -16.94
C LEU A 226 -8.13 -15.45 -16.75
N HIS A 227 -7.53 -16.19 -17.66
CA HIS A 227 -6.09 -16.39 -17.73
C HIS A 227 -5.51 -15.61 -18.91
N THR A 228 -4.57 -14.74 -18.64
CA THR A 228 -3.86 -13.96 -19.65
C THR A 228 -2.69 -14.74 -20.27
N SER A 229 -2.23 -14.30 -21.43
CA SER A 229 -1.10 -14.93 -22.11
C SER A 229 0.22 -14.80 -21.34
N LYS A 230 1.15 -15.73 -21.55
CA LYS A 230 2.51 -15.62 -20.96
C LYS A 230 3.25 -14.35 -21.40
N TYR A 231 3.06 -13.92 -22.66
CA TYR A 231 3.62 -12.66 -23.15
C TYR A 231 3.10 -11.47 -22.33
N SER A 232 1.81 -11.42 -22.09
CA SER A 232 1.18 -10.38 -21.28
C SER A 232 1.70 -10.38 -19.85
N GLU A 233 1.81 -11.55 -19.23
CA GLU A 233 2.29 -11.67 -17.86
C GLU A 233 3.77 -11.26 -17.70
N PHE A 234 4.68 -11.68 -18.59
CA PHE A 234 6.07 -11.22 -18.58
C PHE A 234 6.18 -9.71 -18.81
N SER A 235 5.38 -9.17 -19.74
CA SER A 235 5.35 -7.73 -20.01
C SER A 235 4.87 -6.93 -18.81
N ARG A 236 3.81 -7.39 -18.12
CA ARG A 236 3.30 -6.79 -16.87
C ARG A 236 4.36 -6.77 -15.77
N VAL A 237 5.14 -7.84 -15.63
CA VAL A 237 6.23 -7.92 -14.65
C VAL A 237 7.33 -6.90 -14.98
N ILE A 238 7.73 -6.76 -16.25
CA ILE A 238 8.69 -5.70 -16.66
C ILE A 238 8.16 -4.32 -16.24
N ILE A 239 6.88 -4.04 -16.49
CA ILE A 239 6.26 -2.74 -16.19
C ILE A 239 6.20 -2.48 -14.66
N LEU A 240 5.86 -3.50 -13.86
CA LEU A 240 5.86 -3.43 -12.39
C LEU A 240 7.25 -3.18 -11.82
N GLU A 241 8.28 -3.86 -12.35
CA GLU A 241 9.65 -3.67 -11.88
C GLU A 241 10.25 -2.33 -12.35
N LEU A 242 9.86 -1.81 -13.51
CA LEU A 242 10.21 -0.43 -13.92
C LEU A 242 9.58 0.61 -12.98
N GLU A 243 8.35 0.39 -12.51
CA GLU A 243 7.73 1.23 -11.48
C GLU A 243 8.54 1.19 -10.18
N ARG A 244 8.97 0.01 -9.75
CA ARG A 244 9.83 -0.16 -8.56
C ARG A 244 11.15 0.58 -8.73
N LEU A 245 11.82 0.43 -9.87
CA LEU A 245 13.13 1.04 -10.14
C LEU A 245 13.08 2.57 -10.07
N TYR A 246 12.18 3.23 -10.79
CA TYR A 246 12.18 4.70 -10.77
C TYR A 246 11.78 5.27 -9.40
N ASN A 247 11.01 4.52 -8.59
CA ASN A 247 10.73 4.91 -7.23
C ASN A 247 11.93 4.70 -6.32
N HIS A 248 12.48 3.48 -6.23
CA HIS A 248 13.59 3.19 -5.33
C HIS A 248 14.83 4.06 -5.61
N ILE A 249 15.18 4.25 -6.88
CA ILE A 249 16.32 5.12 -7.27
C ILE A 249 16.05 6.57 -6.85
N GLY A 250 14.82 7.06 -7.09
CA GLY A 250 14.44 8.40 -6.65
C GLY A 250 14.44 8.54 -5.13
N ASP A 251 13.98 7.52 -4.41
CA ASP A 251 13.94 7.49 -2.95
C ASP A 251 15.34 7.49 -2.33
N ILE A 252 16.28 6.69 -2.89
CA ILE A 252 17.68 6.65 -2.45
C ILE A 252 18.28 8.08 -2.49
N GLY A 253 18.06 8.81 -3.59
CA GLY A 253 18.48 10.21 -3.67
C GLY A 253 17.72 11.11 -2.69
N ASN A 254 16.39 10.98 -2.58
CA ASN A 254 15.55 11.84 -1.75
C ASN A 254 15.81 11.68 -0.24
N MET A 255 16.16 10.49 0.22
CA MET A 255 16.57 10.26 1.62
C MET A 255 17.77 11.14 2.00
N CYS A 256 18.72 11.34 1.10
CA CYS A 256 19.89 12.18 1.30
C CYS A 256 19.55 13.67 1.47
N ALA A 257 18.37 14.11 1.01
CA ALA A 257 17.90 15.48 1.26
C ALA A 257 17.60 15.72 2.76
N GLY A 258 17.23 14.68 3.50
CA GLY A 258 17.00 14.76 4.95
C GLY A 258 18.26 15.13 5.76
N VAL A 259 19.43 14.98 5.18
CA VAL A 259 20.73 15.32 5.78
C VAL A 259 21.51 16.36 4.96
N GLY A 260 20.89 17.00 3.98
CA GLY A 260 21.50 18.06 3.17
C GLY A 260 22.56 17.60 2.15
N PHE A 261 22.63 16.31 1.82
CA PHE A 261 23.60 15.79 0.85
C PHE A 261 23.09 15.93 -0.60
N HIS A 262 23.12 17.16 -1.11
CA HIS A 262 22.54 17.54 -2.40
C HIS A 262 23.15 16.84 -3.62
N PHE A 263 24.41 16.40 -3.56
CA PHE A 263 25.03 15.62 -4.63
C PHE A 263 24.21 14.35 -4.92
N ALA A 264 23.91 13.55 -3.88
CA ALA A 264 23.15 12.33 -4.05
C ALA A 264 21.69 12.59 -4.48
N VAL A 265 21.08 13.67 -3.97
CA VAL A 265 19.74 14.12 -4.40
C VAL A 265 19.72 14.38 -5.92
N SER A 266 20.69 15.14 -6.43
CA SER A 266 20.77 15.47 -7.86
C SER A 266 21.04 14.24 -8.72
N ARG A 267 21.97 13.36 -8.32
CA ARG A 267 22.29 12.14 -9.07
C ARG A 267 21.11 11.16 -9.09
N GLY A 268 20.44 10.93 -7.96
CA GLY A 268 19.24 10.10 -7.90
C GLY A 268 18.11 10.64 -8.77
N ALA A 269 17.90 11.96 -8.77
CA ALA A 269 16.91 12.61 -9.64
C ALA A 269 17.23 12.43 -11.14
N ILE A 270 18.49 12.52 -11.54
CA ILE A 270 18.93 12.28 -12.93
C ILE A 270 18.65 10.84 -13.35
N LEU A 271 18.99 9.85 -12.53
CA LEU A 271 18.76 8.45 -12.84
C LEU A 271 17.26 8.12 -12.93
N LYS A 272 16.47 8.63 -11.99
CA LYS A 272 15.01 8.55 -12.04
C LYS A 272 14.45 9.15 -13.34
N GLU A 273 14.92 10.34 -13.73
CA GLU A 273 14.49 11.01 -14.95
C GLU A 273 14.81 10.17 -16.20
N ARG A 274 16.00 9.58 -16.29
CA ARG A 274 16.37 8.69 -17.41
C ARG A 274 15.45 7.48 -17.52
N LEU A 275 15.07 6.85 -16.40
CA LEU A 275 14.07 5.77 -16.38
C LEU A 275 12.71 6.27 -16.87
N GLN A 276 12.28 7.46 -16.46
CA GLN A 276 11.01 8.02 -16.89
C GLN A 276 11.00 8.39 -18.38
N GLN A 277 12.13 8.84 -18.93
CA GLN A 277 12.29 9.06 -20.39
C GLN A 277 12.27 7.73 -21.15
N LEU A 278 12.92 6.69 -20.63
CA LEU A 278 12.85 5.35 -21.18
C LEU A 278 11.43 4.82 -21.16
N ASN A 279 10.71 4.97 -20.05
CA ASN A 279 9.30 4.61 -19.93
C ASN A 279 8.45 5.34 -20.98
N PHE A 280 8.66 6.64 -21.16
CA PHE A 280 7.94 7.42 -22.19
C PHE A 280 8.24 6.90 -23.61
N LYS A 281 9.50 6.62 -23.92
CA LYS A 281 9.91 6.12 -25.23
C LYS A 281 9.24 4.79 -25.59
N TYR A 282 9.23 3.84 -24.66
CA TYR A 282 8.74 2.47 -24.93
C TYR A 282 7.25 2.27 -24.64
N PHE A 283 6.72 2.99 -23.64
CA PHE A 283 5.37 2.80 -23.14
C PHE A 283 4.46 4.04 -23.33
N GLY A 284 4.97 5.13 -23.89
CA GLY A 284 4.23 6.36 -24.18
C GLY A 284 3.76 7.13 -22.95
N HIS A 285 4.16 6.71 -21.73
CA HIS A 285 3.83 7.41 -20.50
C HIS A 285 4.96 7.27 -19.47
N ARG A 286 5.42 8.39 -18.91
CA ARG A 286 6.55 8.45 -17.95
C ARG A 286 6.32 7.59 -16.70
N TYR A 287 5.08 7.51 -16.23
CA TYR A 287 4.63 6.76 -15.05
C TYR A 287 3.87 5.47 -15.42
N LEU A 288 3.97 5.00 -16.68
CA LEU A 288 3.45 3.72 -17.15
C LEU A 288 1.92 3.56 -17.00
N ARG A 289 1.15 4.67 -16.94
CA ARG A 289 -0.30 4.64 -16.82
C ARG A 289 -0.98 4.23 -18.13
N GLY A 290 -2.14 3.60 -18.00
CA GLY A 290 -2.97 3.20 -19.13
C GLY A 290 -2.36 2.06 -19.95
N ILE A 291 -1.52 1.21 -19.38
CA ILE A 291 -0.88 0.11 -20.09
C ILE A 291 -1.44 -1.24 -19.65
N ILE A 292 -1.54 -1.48 -18.35
CA ILE A 292 -2.11 -2.71 -17.79
C ILE A 292 -3.63 -2.54 -17.71
N CYS A 293 -4.36 -3.55 -18.18
CA CYS A 293 -5.82 -3.61 -18.08
C CYS A 293 -6.26 -5.06 -17.79
N PRO A 294 -7.50 -5.29 -17.33
CA PRO A 294 -8.06 -6.62 -17.24
C PRO A 294 -8.00 -7.31 -18.61
N GLY A 295 -7.48 -8.53 -18.64
CA GLY A 295 -7.23 -9.28 -19.86
C GLY A 295 -5.82 -9.13 -20.45
N GLY A 296 -4.97 -8.24 -19.91
CA GLY A 296 -3.59 -8.11 -20.38
C GLY A 296 -3.05 -6.70 -20.42
N LEU A 297 -2.72 -6.27 -21.62
CA LEU A 297 -2.21 -4.93 -21.94
C LEU A 297 -3.13 -4.27 -22.94
N ASN A 298 -3.27 -2.95 -22.89
CA ASN A 298 -4.11 -2.23 -23.85
C ASN A 298 -3.47 -2.06 -25.24
N ARG A 299 -2.21 -2.44 -25.40
CA ARG A 299 -1.47 -2.43 -26.67
C ARG A 299 -0.28 -3.38 -26.63
N SER A 300 0.18 -3.78 -27.82
CA SER A 300 1.43 -4.53 -27.94
C SER A 300 2.62 -3.70 -27.52
N MET A 301 3.56 -4.32 -26.81
CA MET A 301 4.81 -3.70 -26.36
C MET A 301 5.96 -4.12 -27.29
N LEU A 302 6.83 -3.17 -27.61
CA LEU A 302 8.06 -3.47 -28.33
C LEU A 302 9.23 -3.40 -27.33
N PHE A 303 9.81 -4.57 -27.07
CA PHE A 303 11.04 -4.67 -26.29
C PHE A 303 12.20 -4.92 -27.27
N ASP A 304 13.26 -4.12 -27.17
CA ASP A 304 14.46 -4.24 -28.00
C ASP A 304 15.74 -4.21 -27.15
N ASP A 305 16.85 -4.62 -27.73
CA ASP A 305 18.14 -4.65 -27.04
C ASP A 305 18.64 -3.24 -26.64
N GLU A 306 18.23 -2.16 -27.35
CA GLU A 306 18.57 -0.78 -27.00
C GLU A 306 18.01 -0.40 -25.62
N MET A 307 16.78 -0.85 -25.30
CA MET A 307 16.18 -0.63 -23.98
C MET A 307 17.07 -1.22 -22.89
N PHE A 308 17.58 -2.42 -23.09
CA PHE A 308 18.38 -3.13 -22.10
C PHE A 308 19.78 -2.57 -21.94
N VAL A 309 20.42 -2.11 -23.03
CA VAL A 309 21.69 -1.35 -22.95
C VAL A 309 21.53 -0.08 -22.07
N LYS A 310 20.40 0.62 -22.20
CA LYS A 310 20.13 1.80 -21.36
C LYS A 310 19.86 1.43 -19.90
N LEU A 311 19.15 0.33 -19.66
CA LEU A 311 18.93 -0.17 -18.29
C LEU A 311 20.24 -0.59 -17.63
N ASP A 312 21.14 -1.27 -18.35
CA ASP A 312 22.46 -1.64 -17.85
C ASP A 312 23.31 -0.42 -17.47
N ALA A 313 23.27 0.64 -18.28
CA ALA A 313 23.96 1.89 -17.95
C ALA A 313 23.38 2.53 -16.68
N ILE A 314 22.06 2.52 -16.49
CA ILE A 314 21.41 3.04 -15.27
C ILE A 314 21.77 2.19 -14.05
N GLU A 315 21.80 0.85 -14.20
CA GLU A 315 22.21 -0.07 -13.13
C GLU A 315 23.64 0.23 -12.66
N HIS A 316 24.57 0.40 -13.60
CA HIS A 316 25.97 0.74 -13.29
C HIS A 316 26.10 2.08 -12.53
N GLU A 317 25.44 3.13 -13.03
CA GLU A 317 25.46 4.45 -12.36
C GLU A 317 24.76 4.42 -10.99
N LEU A 318 23.77 3.56 -10.78
CA LEU A 318 23.14 3.35 -9.46
C LEU A 318 24.13 2.73 -8.47
N ILE A 319 24.94 1.75 -8.93
CA ILE A 319 25.98 1.13 -8.10
C ILE A 319 27.02 2.19 -7.68
N GLU A 320 27.49 3.01 -8.62
CA GLU A 320 28.42 4.11 -8.32
C GLU A 320 27.84 5.11 -7.33
N LEU A 321 26.56 5.49 -7.51
CA LEU A 321 25.87 6.40 -6.59
C LEU A 321 25.77 5.81 -5.19
N PHE A 322 25.38 4.54 -5.08
CA PHE A 322 25.24 3.86 -3.80
C PHE A 322 26.59 3.79 -3.05
N GLU A 323 27.68 3.41 -3.72
CA GLU A 323 29.00 3.35 -3.10
C GLU A 323 29.50 4.76 -2.68
N SER A 324 29.20 5.78 -3.47
CA SER A 324 29.53 7.17 -3.12
C SER A 324 28.80 7.64 -1.85
N ILE A 325 27.52 7.25 -1.68
CA ILE A 325 26.75 7.58 -0.48
C ILE A 325 27.27 6.80 0.71
N ARG A 326 27.53 5.50 0.53
CA ARG A 326 28.03 4.60 1.58
C ARG A 326 29.42 4.97 2.09
N GLY A 327 30.22 5.63 1.25
CA GLY A 327 31.53 6.15 1.62
C GLY A 327 31.51 7.48 2.41
N TYR A 328 30.34 8.11 2.61
CA TYR A 328 30.23 9.42 3.24
C TYR A 328 29.85 9.29 4.73
N GLU A 329 30.84 9.21 5.61
CA GLU A 329 30.70 8.94 7.05
C GLU A 329 29.71 9.86 7.79
N LEU A 330 29.73 11.17 7.49
CA LEU A 330 28.83 12.14 8.12
C LEU A 330 27.34 11.87 7.82
N LEU A 331 27.05 11.29 6.65
CA LEU A 331 25.69 10.87 6.31
C LEU A 331 25.34 9.57 7.04
N LEU A 332 26.27 8.63 7.08
CA LEU A 332 26.06 7.34 7.76
C LEU A 332 25.77 7.53 9.25
N ASP A 333 26.46 8.45 9.91
CA ASP A 333 26.24 8.82 11.31
C ASP A 333 24.79 9.26 11.57
N ARG A 334 24.16 9.91 10.60
CA ARG A 334 22.76 10.33 10.68
C ARG A 334 21.76 9.22 10.29
N PHE A 335 22.18 8.24 9.52
CA PHE A 335 21.31 7.15 9.04
C PHE A 335 21.26 5.97 10.00
N ILE A 336 22.40 5.61 10.57
CA ILE A 336 22.56 4.46 11.47
C ILE A 336 21.90 4.77 12.81
N THR A 337 21.15 3.82 13.35
CA THR A 337 20.38 3.90 14.61
C THR A 337 19.21 4.91 14.62
N THR A 338 19.01 5.68 13.56
CA THR A 338 17.91 6.66 13.48
C THR A 338 16.62 6.00 13.05
N GLY A 339 15.53 6.25 13.79
CA GLY A 339 14.18 5.81 13.42
C GLY A 339 14.03 4.30 13.33
N VAL A 340 14.51 3.57 14.31
CA VAL A 340 14.48 2.10 14.38
C VAL A 340 13.05 1.59 14.50
N LEU A 341 12.66 0.66 13.61
CA LEU A 341 11.43 -0.13 13.71
C LEU A 341 11.80 -1.54 14.21
N PRO A 342 11.45 -1.90 15.46
CA PRO A 342 11.72 -3.22 15.99
C PRO A 342 10.99 -4.33 15.22
N LYS A 343 11.63 -5.49 15.09
CA LYS A 343 11.14 -6.63 14.31
C LYS A 343 9.77 -7.13 14.78
N ASP A 344 9.59 -7.28 16.09
CA ASP A 344 8.35 -7.73 16.72
C ASP A 344 7.21 -6.74 16.46
N VAL A 345 7.48 -5.45 16.60
CA VAL A 345 6.51 -4.38 16.31
C VAL A 345 6.16 -4.35 14.83
N ALA A 346 7.14 -4.47 13.93
CA ALA A 346 6.91 -4.55 12.48
C ALA A 346 5.96 -5.69 12.13
N SER A 347 6.15 -6.86 12.75
CA SER A 347 5.30 -8.04 12.56
C SER A 347 3.89 -7.82 13.11
N GLU A 348 3.76 -7.41 14.38
CA GLU A 348 2.47 -7.28 15.07
C GLU A 348 1.58 -6.19 14.44
N MET A 349 2.18 -5.07 14.07
CA MET A 349 1.46 -3.96 13.42
C MET A 349 1.24 -4.21 11.93
N GLY A 350 1.79 -5.29 11.37
CA GLY A 350 1.63 -5.68 9.98
C GLY A 350 2.31 -4.71 9.01
N ALA A 351 3.51 -4.22 9.34
CA ALA A 351 4.34 -3.48 8.39
C ALA A 351 4.52 -4.27 7.08
N THR A 352 4.85 -3.59 6.01
CA THR A 352 4.98 -4.24 4.69
C THR A 352 6.10 -3.61 3.88
N GLY A 353 6.60 -4.34 2.88
CA GLY A 353 7.60 -3.85 1.92
C GLY A 353 8.94 -3.54 2.56
N VAL A 354 9.55 -2.45 2.12
CA VAL A 354 10.86 -1.98 2.60
C VAL A 354 10.92 -1.84 4.11
N ALA A 355 9.87 -1.31 4.75
CA ALA A 355 9.83 -1.15 6.21
C ALA A 355 9.90 -2.50 6.93
N LEU A 356 9.18 -3.51 6.46
CA LEU A 356 9.16 -4.85 7.04
C LEU A 356 10.51 -5.57 6.83
N ARG A 357 11.01 -5.55 5.58
CA ARG A 357 12.26 -6.25 5.23
C ARG A 357 13.48 -5.61 5.87
N ALA A 358 13.51 -4.29 6.02
CA ALA A 358 14.57 -3.59 6.75
C ALA A 358 14.60 -3.93 8.24
N SER A 359 13.50 -4.46 8.80
CA SER A 359 13.33 -4.83 10.21
C SER A 359 13.50 -6.35 10.48
N GLY A 360 14.16 -7.09 9.60
CA GLY A 360 14.53 -8.49 9.83
C GLY A 360 13.46 -9.52 9.45
N ILE A 361 12.48 -9.17 8.62
CA ILE A 361 11.43 -10.09 8.18
C ILE A 361 11.54 -10.30 6.68
N ASN A 362 11.93 -11.52 6.30
CA ASN A 362 12.07 -11.92 4.90
C ASN A 362 10.70 -12.33 4.33
N PHE A 363 9.92 -11.34 3.93
CA PHE A 363 8.62 -11.53 3.28
C PHE A 363 8.47 -10.60 2.09
N ASP A 364 8.03 -11.15 0.95
CA ASP A 364 7.72 -10.41 -0.26
C ASP A 364 6.57 -11.09 -1.02
N THR A 365 5.54 -10.33 -1.32
CA THR A 365 4.34 -10.81 -2.00
C THR A 365 4.63 -11.50 -3.34
N ARG A 366 5.69 -11.07 -4.05
CA ARG A 366 6.11 -11.66 -5.33
C ARG A 366 6.53 -13.13 -5.19
N LYS A 367 7.09 -13.51 -4.04
CA LYS A 367 7.62 -14.84 -3.75
C LYS A 367 6.73 -15.68 -2.83
N ASP A 368 6.26 -15.08 -1.71
CA ASP A 368 5.54 -15.82 -0.68
C ASP A 368 4.10 -16.13 -1.06
N ILE A 369 3.41 -15.20 -1.71
CA ILE A 369 2.09 -15.42 -2.31
C ILE A 369 2.25 -15.97 -3.74
N GLY A 370 3.16 -15.38 -4.51
CA GLY A 370 3.44 -15.75 -5.90
C GLY A 370 2.28 -15.36 -6.82
N TYR A 371 2.49 -14.37 -7.67
CA TYR A 371 1.51 -13.94 -8.67
C TYR A 371 2.19 -13.70 -10.01
N SER A 372 1.42 -13.64 -11.11
CA SER A 372 1.93 -13.52 -12.47
C SER A 372 2.98 -14.61 -12.76
N VAL A 373 4.10 -14.22 -13.33
CA VAL A 373 5.23 -15.12 -13.64
C VAL A 373 6.38 -15.08 -12.64
N TYR A 374 6.23 -14.35 -11.50
CA TYR A 374 7.28 -14.31 -10.48
C TYR A 374 7.72 -15.68 -9.96
N PRO A 375 6.82 -16.67 -9.77
CA PRO A 375 7.23 -18.02 -9.39
C PRO A 375 8.15 -18.73 -10.41
N ASP A 376 8.11 -18.32 -11.69
CA ASP A 376 8.93 -18.88 -12.77
C ASP A 376 10.33 -18.20 -12.85
N LEU A 377 10.57 -17.13 -12.06
CA LEU A 377 11.78 -16.32 -12.11
C LEU A 377 12.72 -16.61 -10.93
N LYS A 378 14.03 -16.42 -11.17
CA LYS A 378 15.06 -16.58 -10.14
C LYS A 378 15.50 -15.21 -9.63
N PHE A 379 15.13 -14.89 -8.39
CA PHE A 379 15.54 -13.67 -7.70
C PHE A 379 15.59 -13.91 -6.18
N ASN A 380 16.33 -13.06 -5.48
CA ASN A 380 16.41 -13.08 -4.03
C ASN A 380 15.45 -12.05 -3.42
N ILE A 381 15.09 -12.26 -2.16
CA ILE A 381 14.45 -11.25 -1.34
C ILE A 381 15.51 -10.75 -0.36
N PRO A 382 16.12 -9.58 -0.62
CA PRO A 382 17.03 -8.99 0.34
C PRO A 382 16.27 -8.56 1.60
N TYR A 383 16.92 -8.61 2.76
CA TYR A 383 16.40 -8.07 3.99
C TYR A 383 17.55 -7.65 4.92
N GLN A 384 17.29 -6.64 5.76
CA GLN A 384 18.20 -6.10 6.76
C GLN A 384 17.66 -6.40 8.15
N THR A 385 18.41 -6.15 9.21
CA THR A 385 18.04 -6.58 10.57
C THR A 385 17.78 -5.45 11.56
N GLU A 386 18.44 -4.28 11.41
CA GLU A 386 18.43 -3.24 12.42
C GLU A 386 17.20 -2.32 12.39
N GLY A 387 16.46 -2.29 11.27
CA GLY A 387 15.21 -1.56 11.15
C GLY A 387 15.34 -0.03 11.13
N ASP A 388 16.52 0.52 10.98
CA ASP A 388 16.80 1.96 10.96
C ASP A 388 16.72 2.58 9.55
N VAL A 389 17.04 3.86 9.45
CA VAL A 389 17.08 4.58 8.17
C VAL A 389 18.10 3.95 7.22
N TYR A 390 19.27 3.55 7.72
CA TYR A 390 20.30 2.93 6.90
C TYR A 390 19.84 1.60 6.30
N CYS A 391 19.19 0.77 7.10
CA CYS A 391 18.62 -0.50 6.63
C CYS A 391 17.57 -0.26 5.54
N ARG A 392 16.68 0.73 5.69
CA ARG A 392 15.71 1.08 4.65
C ARG A 392 16.34 1.65 3.39
N PHE A 393 17.49 2.33 3.50
CA PHE A 393 18.28 2.81 2.37
C PHE A 393 18.92 1.65 1.60
N VAL A 394 19.65 0.75 2.30
CA VAL A 394 20.27 -0.44 1.70
C VAL A 394 19.24 -1.35 1.05
N GLN A 395 18.11 -1.55 1.73
CA GLN A 395 17.01 -2.38 1.23
C GLN A 395 16.53 -1.93 -0.17
N ARG A 396 16.36 -0.63 -0.39
CA ARG A 396 15.94 -0.10 -1.70
C ARG A 396 16.98 -0.34 -2.78
N TYR A 397 18.26 -0.19 -2.45
CA TYR A 397 19.33 -0.47 -3.38
C TYR A 397 19.32 -1.94 -3.80
N GLU A 398 19.31 -2.86 -2.85
CA GLU A 398 19.33 -4.30 -3.13
C GLU A 398 18.08 -4.76 -3.90
N GLU A 399 16.90 -4.24 -3.56
CA GLU A 399 15.67 -4.49 -4.32
C GLU A 399 15.75 -3.94 -5.75
N SER A 400 16.43 -2.82 -5.97
CA SER A 400 16.64 -2.29 -7.32
C SER A 400 17.53 -3.22 -8.15
N ILE A 401 18.61 -3.76 -7.58
CA ILE A 401 19.48 -4.72 -8.26
C ILE A 401 18.70 -6.00 -8.63
N GLU A 402 17.85 -6.51 -7.75
CA GLU A 402 17.01 -7.68 -8.07
C GLU A 402 15.96 -7.33 -9.16
N SER A 403 15.41 -6.10 -9.17
CA SER A 403 14.49 -5.65 -10.22
C SER A 403 15.13 -5.66 -11.62
N PHE A 404 16.38 -5.19 -11.77
CA PHE A 404 17.11 -5.29 -13.03
C PHE A 404 17.27 -6.75 -13.50
N LYS A 405 17.59 -7.67 -12.59
CA LYS A 405 17.69 -9.10 -12.90
C LYS A 405 16.35 -9.70 -13.33
N ILE A 406 15.25 -9.33 -12.66
CA ILE A 406 13.90 -9.79 -13.02
C ILE A 406 13.52 -9.30 -14.42
N ILE A 407 13.73 -8.02 -14.72
CA ILE A 407 13.45 -7.44 -16.04
C ILE A 407 14.21 -8.16 -17.14
N LYS A 408 15.51 -8.43 -16.96
CA LYS A 408 16.35 -9.17 -17.92
C LYS A 408 15.80 -10.59 -18.16
N GLN A 409 15.43 -11.31 -17.10
CA GLN A 409 14.86 -12.65 -17.23
C GLN A 409 13.52 -12.64 -17.97
N CYS A 410 12.65 -11.68 -17.69
CA CYS A 410 11.37 -11.53 -18.39
C CYS A 410 11.59 -11.30 -19.89
N TYR A 411 12.52 -10.43 -20.27
CA TYR A 411 12.86 -10.18 -21.66
C TYR A 411 13.38 -11.43 -22.38
N GLU A 412 14.31 -12.15 -21.78
CA GLU A 412 14.82 -13.40 -22.34
C GLU A 412 13.73 -14.47 -22.51
N ASN A 413 12.73 -14.49 -21.63
CA ASN A 413 11.60 -15.38 -21.79
C ASN A 413 10.66 -14.89 -22.92
N ILE A 414 10.39 -13.58 -23.03
CA ILE A 414 9.58 -13.01 -24.13
C ILE A 414 10.19 -13.34 -25.50
N LYS A 415 11.52 -13.30 -25.65
CA LYS A 415 12.21 -13.65 -26.92
C LYS A 415 11.94 -15.10 -27.37
N LYS A 416 11.68 -15.99 -26.42
CA LYS A 416 11.44 -17.42 -26.69
C LYS A 416 9.97 -17.78 -26.97
N LEU A 417 9.05 -16.81 -26.80
CA LEU A 417 7.64 -17.05 -27.00
C LEU A 417 7.25 -16.93 -28.49
N ASP A 418 6.58 -17.97 -29.01
CA ASP A 418 5.96 -17.93 -30.32
C ASP A 418 4.68 -17.10 -30.36
N ASN A 419 3.86 -17.22 -29.32
CA ASN A 419 2.62 -16.45 -29.18
C ASN A 419 2.86 -15.16 -28.37
N LYS A 420 2.68 -14.02 -29.03
CA LYS A 420 2.78 -12.67 -28.46
C LYS A 420 1.43 -11.97 -28.30
N ALA A 421 0.36 -12.73 -28.05
CA ALA A 421 -0.93 -12.14 -27.71
C ALA A 421 -0.80 -11.29 -26.44
N PHE A 422 -1.15 -10.02 -26.54
CA PHE A 422 -1.00 -9.06 -25.43
C PHE A 422 -2.31 -8.82 -24.68
N PHE A 423 -3.43 -9.25 -25.24
CA PHE A 423 -4.76 -9.05 -24.68
C PHE A 423 -5.65 -10.28 -24.90
N THR A 424 -6.54 -10.53 -23.96
CA THR A 424 -7.59 -11.56 -24.00
C THR A 424 -8.88 -10.91 -23.52
N ASP A 425 -9.95 -11.00 -24.31
CA ASP A 425 -11.24 -10.42 -23.97
C ASP A 425 -11.82 -11.04 -22.67
N LEU A 426 -12.52 -10.22 -21.89
CA LEU A 426 -13.27 -10.71 -20.75
C LEU A 426 -14.43 -11.59 -21.25
N PRO A 427 -14.67 -12.76 -20.60
CA PRO A 427 -15.86 -13.57 -20.88
C PRO A 427 -17.16 -12.77 -20.68
N GLU A 428 -18.21 -13.12 -21.42
CA GLU A 428 -19.52 -12.45 -21.26
C GLU A 428 -20.14 -12.64 -19.87
N LYS A 429 -19.81 -13.76 -19.19
CA LYS A 429 -20.39 -14.10 -17.89
C LYS A 429 -19.35 -14.06 -16.79
N ILE A 430 -19.69 -13.42 -15.69
CA ILE A 430 -18.94 -13.50 -14.44
C ILE A 430 -19.06 -14.91 -13.84
N LYS A 431 -17.97 -15.42 -13.27
CA LYS A 431 -17.94 -16.72 -12.60
C LYS A 431 -18.22 -16.59 -11.10
N THR A 432 -17.71 -15.54 -10.50
CA THR A 432 -17.97 -15.13 -9.12
C THR A 432 -18.25 -13.65 -9.10
N ASN A 433 -19.04 -13.16 -8.14
CA ASN A 433 -19.29 -11.72 -8.03
C ASN A 433 -18.20 -10.98 -7.25
N THR A 434 -17.25 -11.66 -6.62
CA THR A 434 -16.13 -11.07 -5.88
C THR A 434 -14.79 -11.58 -6.39
N GLY A 435 -13.78 -10.73 -6.32
CA GLY A 435 -12.41 -11.09 -6.67
C GLY A 435 -11.39 -10.27 -5.88
N ILE A 436 -10.20 -10.85 -5.72
CA ILE A 436 -9.09 -10.22 -5.02
C ILE A 436 -7.87 -10.15 -5.93
N GLY A 437 -7.18 -9.03 -5.90
CA GLY A 437 -5.87 -8.86 -6.54
C GLY A 437 -4.86 -8.32 -5.53
N ILE A 438 -3.67 -8.91 -5.52
CA ILE A 438 -2.60 -8.57 -4.59
C ILE A 438 -1.32 -8.34 -5.40
N THR A 439 -0.56 -7.33 -5.01
CA THR A 439 0.74 -7.01 -5.65
C THR A 439 1.72 -6.43 -4.64
N GLU A 440 3.00 -6.58 -4.91
CA GLU A 440 4.07 -5.90 -4.19
C GLU A 440 4.40 -4.58 -4.87
N THR A 441 3.96 -3.47 -4.29
CA THR A 441 4.29 -2.12 -4.78
C THR A 441 5.69 -1.70 -4.31
N PRO A 442 6.26 -0.59 -4.79
CA PRO A 442 7.51 -0.03 -4.25
C PRO A 442 7.47 0.28 -2.74
N ARG A 443 6.28 0.40 -2.16
CA ARG A 443 6.06 0.66 -0.72
C ARG A 443 5.70 -0.60 0.07
N GLY A 444 5.41 -1.71 -0.60
CA GLY A 444 5.01 -2.98 -0.01
C GLY A 444 3.69 -3.51 -0.57
N THR A 445 3.10 -4.48 0.10
CA THR A 445 1.91 -5.18 -0.36
C THR A 445 0.70 -4.26 -0.48
N ALA A 446 0.06 -4.22 -1.63
CA ALA A 446 -1.25 -3.63 -1.86
C ALA A 446 -2.27 -4.71 -2.22
N LEU A 447 -3.53 -4.49 -1.82
CA LEU A 447 -4.64 -5.41 -2.04
C LEU A 447 -5.85 -4.63 -2.55
N HIS A 448 -6.51 -5.18 -3.58
CA HIS A 448 -7.82 -4.75 -4.06
C HIS A 448 -8.80 -5.91 -3.93
N TRP A 449 -9.90 -5.69 -3.25
CA TRP A 449 -11.06 -6.56 -3.23
C TRP A 449 -12.18 -5.86 -4.01
N VAL A 450 -12.78 -6.57 -4.96
CA VAL A 450 -13.80 -6.00 -5.86
C VAL A 450 -15.02 -6.89 -5.84
N MET A 451 -16.20 -6.27 -5.80
CA MET A 451 -17.48 -6.91 -6.00
C MET A 451 -18.18 -6.23 -7.18
N LEU A 452 -18.65 -7.03 -8.13
CA LEU A 452 -19.47 -6.57 -9.25
C LEU A 452 -20.95 -6.84 -8.97
N ASP A 453 -21.81 -6.01 -9.53
CA ASP A 453 -23.24 -6.24 -9.60
C ASP A 453 -23.61 -7.18 -10.78
N ASP A 454 -24.89 -7.49 -10.92
CA ASP A 454 -25.42 -8.37 -11.98
C ASP A 454 -25.24 -7.78 -13.40
N PHE A 455 -24.90 -6.49 -13.51
CA PHE A 455 -24.64 -5.79 -14.78
C PHE A 455 -23.13 -5.66 -15.08
N GLY A 456 -22.27 -6.24 -14.24
CA GLY A 456 -20.81 -6.16 -14.38
C GLY A 456 -20.21 -4.81 -13.97
N LYS A 457 -20.95 -3.96 -13.26
CA LYS A 457 -20.47 -2.69 -12.71
C LYS A 457 -19.92 -2.88 -11.30
N ILE A 458 -19.08 -1.96 -10.86
CA ILE A 458 -18.52 -1.99 -9.52
C ILE A 458 -19.63 -1.80 -8.48
N PHE A 459 -19.99 -2.85 -7.75
CA PHE A 459 -20.88 -2.76 -6.62
C PHE A 459 -20.14 -2.21 -5.39
N ARG A 460 -18.94 -2.73 -5.12
CA ARG A 460 -18.07 -2.31 -4.01
C ARG A 460 -16.61 -2.58 -4.36
N ILE A 461 -15.76 -1.69 -3.96
CA ILE A 461 -14.31 -1.92 -3.97
C ILE A 461 -13.73 -1.56 -2.61
N HIS A 462 -12.78 -2.37 -2.13
CA HIS A 462 -11.95 -2.03 -0.98
C HIS A 462 -10.49 -2.02 -1.42
N ILE A 463 -9.79 -0.94 -1.07
CA ILE A 463 -8.40 -0.70 -1.46
C ILE A 463 -7.54 -0.59 -0.21
N ARG A 464 -6.61 -1.50 -0.04
CA ARG A 464 -5.61 -1.42 1.02
C ARG A 464 -4.25 -1.12 0.41
N SER A 465 -3.77 0.10 0.56
CA SER A 465 -2.44 0.50 0.11
C SER A 465 -1.35 0.11 1.12
N ALA A 466 -0.12 -0.06 0.64
CA ALA A 466 1.03 -0.28 1.51
C ALA A 466 1.30 0.93 2.45
N SER A 467 1.09 2.15 1.95
CA SER A 467 1.28 3.37 2.76
C SER A 467 0.31 3.45 3.93
N HIS A 468 -0.96 3.06 3.74
CA HIS A 468 -1.94 3.02 4.84
C HIS A 468 -1.44 2.14 6.01
N ARG A 469 -0.85 0.99 5.70
CA ARG A 469 -0.26 0.10 6.71
C ARG A 469 0.95 0.72 7.41
N ASN A 470 1.89 1.23 6.62
CA ASN A 470 3.15 1.72 7.15
C ASN A 470 3.01 3.05 7.89
N TRP A 471 1.95 3.84 7.63
CA TRP A 471 1.63 5.02 8.44
C TRP A 471 1.30 4.68 9.89
N MET A 472 0.79 3.48 10.17
CA MET A 472 0.52 3.03 11.54
C MET A 472 1.80 2.74 12.32
N VAL A 473 2.89 2.35 11.66
CA VAL A 473 4.14 1.98 12.31
C VAL A 473 5.15 3.13 12.39
N LEU A 474 5.06 4.13 11.50
CA LEU A 474 5.99 5.25 11.49
C LEU A 474 6.05 6.01 12.84
N PRO A 475 4.95 6.32 13.52
CA PRO A 475 5.00 6.98 14.83
C PRO A 475 5.77 6.20 15.90
N ILE A 476 5.86 4.88 15.77
CA ILE A 476 6.54 4.01 16.73
C ILE A 476 8.07 4.13 16.62
N CYS A 477 8.57 4.54 15.45
CA CYS A 477 10.01 4.76 15.20
C CYS A 477 10.53 6.10 15.76
N ILE A 478 9.65 6.95 16.29
CA ILE A 478 9.97 8.33 16.64
C ILE A 478 10.60 8.49 18.03
N PRO A 479 10.18 7.78 19.09
CA PRO A 479 10.79 7.93 20.40
C PRO A 479 12.31 7.71 20.38
N LYS A 480 13.03 8.45 21.23
CA LYS A 480 14.50 8.46 21.33
C LYS A 480 15.24 9.12 20.15
N ASN A 481 14.54 9.78 19.27
CA ASN A 481 15.11 10.65 18.22
C ASN A 481 14.77 12.10 18.53
N ILE A 482 15.45 13.04 17.89
CA ILE A 482 15.20 14.47 18.01
C ILE A 482 14.32 14.99 16.85
N ILE A 483 13.65 16.14 17.02
CA ILE A 483 12.76 16.68 15.98
C ILE A 483 13.45 16.80 14.59
N PRO A 484 14.73 17.24 14.47
CA PRO A 484 15.42 17.29 13.18
C PRO A 484 15.60 15.95 12.48
N ASP A 485 15.44 14.81 13.17
CA ASP A 485 15.51 13.48 12.56
C ASP A 485 14.19 13.07 11.90
N PHE A 486 13.06 13.67 12.29
CA PHE A 486 11.76 13.29 11.75
C PHE A 486 11.66 13.39 10.22
N PRO A 487 12.12 14.47 9.56
CA PRO A 487 12.13 14.51 8.09
C PRO A 487 12.89 13.37 7.44
N LEU A 488 14.03 12.96 8.03
CA LEU A 488 14.82 11.84 7.56
C LEU A 488 14.11 10.50 7.77
N ILE A 489 13.55 10.27 8.97
CA ILE A 489 12.77 9.07 9.28
C ILE A 489 11.58 8.98 8.32
N ASN A 490 10.79 10.05 8.16
CA ASN A 490 9.63 10.08 7.27
C ASN A 490 10.03 9.77 5.80
N LYS A 491 11.07 10.43 5.28
CA LYS A 491 11.62 10.15 3.94
C LYS A 491 12.11 8.71 3.79
N SER A 492 12.65 8.09 4.84
CA SER A 492 13.09 6.70 4.77
C SER A 492 11.96 5.69 4.57
N PHE A 493 10.74 6.04 4.94
CA PHE A 493 9.53 5.26 4.64
C PHE A 493 8.95 5.60 3.27
N GLU A 494 9.09 6.85 2.80
CA GLU A 494 8.57 7.36 1.51
C GLU A 494 7.08 7.06 1.30
N LEU A 495 6.26 7.28 2.34
CA LEU A 495 4.84 6.96 2.32
C LEU A 495 4.05 7.98 1.48
N CYS A 496 3.07 7.48 0.75
CA CYS A 496 2.16 8.28 -0.04
C CYS A 496 0.92 8.65 0.79
N TYR A 497 0.67 9.94 0.98
CA TYR A 497 -0.51 10.43 1.69
C TYR A 497 -1.79 10.12 0.90
N SER A 498 -1.82 10.45 -0.39
CA SER A 498 -3.02 10.27 -1.20
C SER A 498 -3.45 8.81 -1.35
N SER A 499 -2.52 7.83 -1.33
CA SER A 499 -2.89 6.42 -1.33
C SER A 499 -3.31 5.90 0.04
N CYS A 500 -2.87 6.55 1.11
CA CYS A 500 -3.38 6.30 2.45
C CYS A 500 -4.82 6.83 2.57
N ASP A 501 -5.02 8.03 2.10
CA ASP A 501 -6.27 8.77 2.29
C ASP A 501 -7.39 8.31 1.33
N ARG A 502 -7.08 7.78 0.14
CA ARG A 502 -7.98 7.23 -0.94
C ARG A 502 -9.06 8.16 -1.48
#